data_f108b15757ca76b48a17021cd13b410f
#
_entry.id   f108b15757ca76b48a17021cd13b410f
#
_cell.length_a   1.000
_cell.length_b   1.000
_cell.length_c   1.000
_cell.angle_alpha   90.00
_cell.angle_beta   90.00
_cell.angle_gamma   90.00
#
_symmetry.space_group_name_H-M   'P 1'
#
loop_
_entity.id
_entity.type
_entity.pdbx_description
1 polymer ?
#
loop_
_entity_poly.entity_id
_entity_poly.type
_entity_poly.pdbx_seq_one_letter_code
_entity_poly.pdbx_strand_id
1 'polypeptide(L)'
;EQIEADGGEVLRDVDGILVPGGFGKRGIEGKIAAAKFARENRIPYFGICYGMHAAVVDFARHVAGLGGANSTENERQCADPVIALITEWTSASGEVQRRDEESDLGGTMRLGAQECRLKAGSLARALYGQDVVRERHRHRYEFNNLYRQKFEDLGLVIGGKSMDDLLVEMVELPLQQHPWFLACQFHPEFTSTPRNGHPLFTGFVQAAREYKAVRTASRLAVNA
;
A
#
# COMPACT_ATOMS: atom_id res chain seq x y z
N GLU A 1 -11.33 -3.91 15.48
CA GLU A 1 -11.95 -3.29 16.68
C GLU A 1 -10.91 -2.93 17.74
N GLN A 2 -10.05 -3.86 18.23
CA GLN A 2 -9.05 -3.52 19.25
C GLN A 2 -8.01 -2.51 18.72
N ILE A 3 -7.42 -2.76 17.56
CA ILE A 3 -6.43 -1.84 16.93
C ILE A 3 -7.05 -0.46 16.68
N GLU A 4 -8.33 -0.41 16.32
CA GLU A 4 -9.06 0.83 16.08
C GLU A 4 -9.32 1.59 17.39
N ALA A 5 -9.66 0.86 18.46
CA ALA A 5 -9.97 1.44 19.76
C ALA A 5 -8.74 2.00 20.49
N ASP A 6 -7.57 1.33 20.36
CA ASP A 6 -6.33 1.71 21.06
C ASP A 6 -5.31 2.45 20.17
N GLY A 7 -5.70 2.78 18.93
CA GLY A 7 -4.82 3.47 17.98
C GLY A 7 -3.61 2.65 17.53
N GLY A 8 -3.65 1.32 17.73
CA GLY A 8 -2.58 0.41 17.34
C GLY A 8 -1.60 0.05 18.46
N GLU A 9 -1.81 0.50 19.69
CA GLU A 9 -0.91 0.21 20.83
C GLU A 9 -0.70 -1.29 21.07
N VAL A 10 -1.70 -2.13 20.78
CA VAL A 10 -1.59 -3.60 20.82
C VAL A 10 -0.47 -4.13 19.88
N LEU A 11 -0.04 -3.34 18.90
CA LEU A 11 1.03 -3.68 17.95
C LEU A 11 2.43 -3.27 18.42
N ARG A 12 2.57 -2.69 19.62
CA ARG A 12 3.86 -2.15 20.13
C ARG A 12 4.97 -3.20 20.21
N ASP A 13 4.64 -4.45 20.45
CA ASP A 13 5.61 -5.52 20.66
C ASP A 13 5.85 -6.42 19.43
N VAL A 14 5.24 -6.10 18.29
CA VAL A 14 5.50 -6.84 17.06
C VAL A 14 6.75 -6.32 16.34
N ASP A 15 7.37 -7.17 15.52
CA ASP A 15 8.59 -6.85 14.77
C ASP A 15 8.29 -6.46 13.31
N GLY A 16 7.06 -6.64 12.87
CA GLY A 16 6.58 -6.26 11.54
C GLY A 16 5.06 -6.36 11.47
N ILE A 17 4.45 -5.54 10.62
CA ILE A 17 2.99 -5.47 10.44
C ILE A 17 2.68 -5.75 8.97
N LEU A 18 1.94 -6.84 8.72
CA LEU A 18 1.42 -7.18 7.41
C LEU A 18 -0.09 -6.97 7.39
N VAL A 19 -0.56 -6.14 6.48
CA VAL A 19 -1.99 -5.92 6.23
C VAL A 19 -2.37 -6.57 4.91
N PRO A 20 -3.10 -7.70 4.94
CA PRO A 20 -3.44 -8.46 3.75
C PRO A 20 -4.52 -7.80 2.91
N GLY A 21 -4.75 -8.38 1.74
CA GLY A 21 -5.89 -8.07 0.88
C GLY A 21 -7.22 -8.25 1.60
N GLY A 22 -8.24 -7.65 1.05
CA GLY A 22 -9.60 -7.68 1.58
C GLY A 22 -10.53 -6.78 0.78
N PHE A 23 -11.72 -6.59 1.29
CA PHE A 23 -12.73 -5.72 0.68
C PHE A 23 -13.77 -5.32 1.73
N GLY A 24 -14.53 -4.27 1.40
CA GLY A 24 -15.66 -3.82 2.18
C GLY A 24 -15.29 -3.04 3.46
N LYS A 25 -16.29 -2.49 4.08
CA LYS A 25 -16.16 -1.48 5.14
C LYS A 25 -15.66 -2.02 6.48
N ARG A 26 -15.84 -3.32 6.74
CA ARG A 26 -15.51 -3.92 8.04
C ARG A 26 -14.01 -3.94 8.30
N GLY A 27 -13.58 -3.30 9.38
CA GLY A 27 -12.21 -3.33 9.89
C GLY A 27 -11.22 -2.47 9.08
N ILE A 28 -11.68 -1.60 8.18
CA ILE A 28 -10.78 -0.74 7.41
C ILE A 28 -10.10 0.30 8.32
N GLU A 29 -10.81 0.90 9.26
CA GLU A 29 -10.21 1.87 10.17
C GLU A 29 -9.12 1.24 11.05
N GLY A 30 -9.30 -0.01 11.49
CA GLY A 30 -8.24 -0.74 12.18
C GLY A 30 -7.02 -1.04 11.30
N LYS A 31 -7.20 -1.25 9.98
CA LYS A 31 -6.08 -1.41 9.04
C LYS A 31 -5.36 -0.08 8.80
N ILE A 32 -6.09 1.03 8.71
CA ILE A 32 -5.55 2.39 8.60
C ILE A 32 -4.76 2.73 9.87
N ALA A 33 -5.32 2.44 11.06
CA ALA A 33 -4.63 2.64 12.32
C ALA A 33 -3.35 1.79 12.42
N ALA A 34 -3.36 0.55 11.93
CA ALA A 34 -2.17 -0.30 11.89
C ALA A 34 -1.09 0.27 10.94
N ALA A 35 -1.47 0.79 9.77
CA ALA A 35 -0.55 1.45 8.84
C ALA A 35 0.06 2.72 9.47
N LYS A 36 -0.77 3.56 10.10
CA LYS A 36 -0.34 4.73 10.85
C LYS A 36 0.66 4.37 11.95
N PHE A 37 0.30 3.40 12.78
CA PHE A 37 1.15 2.95 13.88
C PHE A 37 2.49 2.45 13.39
N ALA A 38 2.52 1.65 12.31
CA ALA A 38 3.74 1.19 11.68
C ALA A 38 4.61 2.34 11.19
N ARG A 39 4.02 3.31 10.48
CA ARG A 39 4.71 4.47 9.92
C ARG A 39 5.32 5.35 11.03
N GLU A 40 4.55 5.68 12.06
CA GLU A 40 4.98 6.57 13.14
C GLU A 40 6.02 5.93 14.07
N ASN A 41 5.90 4.63 14.31
CA ASN A 41 6.81 3.87 15.18
C ASN A 41 7.94 3.17 14.42
N ARG A 42 8.05 3.40 13.10
CA ARG A 42 9.11 2.84 12.23
C ARG A 42 9.16 1.31 12.27
N ILE A 43 8.01 0.65 12.45
CA ILE A 43 7.88 -0.81 12.40
C ILE A 43 7.72 -1.24 10.94
N PRO A 44 8.49 -2.22 10.43
CA PRO A 44 8.34 -2.70 9.07
C PRO A 44 6.89 -3.00 8.71
N TYR A 45 6.41 -2.40 7.60
CA TYR A 45 5.03 -2.50 7.15
C TYR A 45 4.94 -3.09 5.75
N PHE A 46 4.08 -4.07 5.56
CA PHE A 46 3.73 -4.61 4.26
C PHE A 46 2.22 -4.58 4.02
N GLY A 47 1.78 -3.76 3.07
CA GLY A 47 0.37 -3.66 2.65
C GLY A 47 0.12 -4.38 1.32
N ILE A 48 -0.84 -5.30 1.27
CA ILE A 48 -1.20 -6.05 0.06
C ILE A 48 -2.60 -5.64 -0.36
N CYS A 49 -2.80 -5.19 -1.61
CA CYS A 49 -4.09 -4.83 -2.19
C CYS A 49 -4.86 -3.86 -1.28
N TYR A 50 -5.84 -4.31 -0.54
CA TYR A 50 -6.57 -3.50 0.44
C TYR A 50 -5.67 -2.93 1.55
N GLY A 51 -4.56 -3.62 1.86
CA GLY A 51 -3.52 -3.09 2.75
C GLY A 51 -2.78 -1.89 2.16
N MET A 52 -2.60 -1.82 0.83
CA MET A 52 -2.09 -0.63 0.18
C MET A 52 -3.10 0.52 0.28
N HIS A 53 -4.40 0.26 0.10
CA HIS A 53 -5.44 1.27 0.28
C HIS A 53 -5.39 1.86 1.70
N ALA A 54 -5.25 1.02 2.73
CA ALA A 54 -5.13 1.47 4.11
C ALA A 54 -3.91 2.39 4.32
N ALA A 55 -2.75 2.04 3.76
CA ALA A 55 -1.53 2.85 3.82
C ALA A 55 -1.68 4.20 3.09
N VAL A 56 -2.34 4.21 1.93
CA VAL A 56 -2.61 5.45 1.16
C VAL A 56 -3.57 6.36 1.92
N VAL A 57 -4.63 5.81 2.53
CA VAL A 57 -5.58 6.59 3.35
C VAL A 57 -4.92 7.12 4.61
N ASP A 58 -4.07 6.34 5.29
CA ASP A 58 -3.27 6.84 6.42
C ASP A 58 -2.40 8.03 6.00
N PHE A 59 -1.64 7.87 4.93
CA PHE A 59 -0.77 8.93 4.41
C PHE A 59 -1.55 10.19 4.05
N ALA A 60 -2.70 10.03 3.40
CA ALA A 60 -3.59 11.12 3.05
C ALA A 60 -4.07 11.90 4.29
N ARG A 61 -4.58 11.19 5.29
CA ARG A 61 -5.15 11.81 6.51
C ARG A 61 -4.11 12.47 7.39
N HIS A 62 -2.97 11.80 7.61
CA HIS A 62 -2.04 12.19 8.66
C HIS A 62 -0.76 12.86 8.16
N VAL A 63 -0.42 12.73 6.87
CA VAL A 63 0.74 13.40 6.27
C VAL A 63 0.30 14.49 5.31
N ALA A 64 -0.68 14.20 4.43
CA ALA A 64 -1.15 15.18 3.45
C ALA A 64 -2.24 16.13 3.97
N GLY A 65 -2.72 15.96 5.21
CA GLY A 65 -3.71 16.82 5.85
C GLY A 65 -5.13 16.70 5.28
N LEU A 66 -5.44 15.60 4.59
CA LEU A 66 -6.75 15.31 4.00
C LEU A 66 -7.59 14.50 4.98
N GLY A 67 -8.10 15.14 6.04
CA GLY A 67 -8.82 14.46 7.13
C GLY A 67 -10.05 13.65 6.68
N GLY A 68 -10.67 14.01 5.54
CA GLY A 68 -11.82 13.32 4.94
C GLY A 68 -11.43 12.23 3.93
N ALA A 69 -10.13 11.89 3.81
CA ALA A 69 -9.66 10.92 2.82
C ALA A 69 -10.18 9.51 3.11
N ASN A 70 -10.68 8.86 2.05
CA ASN A 70 -11.17 7.49 2.12
C ASN A 70 -11.10 6.82 0.73
N SER A 71 -11.51 5.56 0.70
CA SER A 71 -11.86 4.83 -0.53
C SER A 71 -13.35 4.96 -0.81
N THR A 72 -13.73 5.16 -2.08
CA THR A 72 -15.14 5.14 -2.50
C THR A 72 -15.78 3.76 -2.33
N GLU A 73 -14.99 2.70 -2.12
CA GLU A 73 -15.47 1.40 -1.67
C GLU A 73 -16.12 1.44 -0.29
N ASN A 74 -15.54 2.23 0.63
CA ASN A 74 -15.97 2.31 2.01
C ASN A 74 -16.97 3.45 2.26
N GLU A 75 -16.78 4.57 1.55
CA GLU A 75 -17.58 5.78 1.66
C GLU A 75 -17.69 6.45 0.29
N ARG A 76 -18.84 6.25 -0.37
CA ARG A 76 -19.07 6.73 -1.74
C ARG A 76 -18.92 8.25 -1.91
N GLN A 77 -19.26 9.01 -0.89
CA GLN A 77 -19.25 10.49 -0.89
C GLN A 77 -18.16 11.05 0.03
N CYS A 78 -17.00 10.36 0.14
CA CYS A 78 -15.89 10.92 0.91
C CYS A 78 -15.37 12.22 0.28
N ALA A 79 -14.92 13.14 1.13
CA ALA A 79 -14.44 14.45 0.68
C ALA A 79 -13.20 14.34 -0.21
N ASP A 80 -12.32 13.40 0.10
CA ASP A 80 -11.07 13.15 -0.63
C ASP A 80 -11.00 11.68 -1.03
N PRO A 81 -11.51 11.29 -2.21
CA PRO A 81 -11.49 9.91 -2.70
C PRO A 81 -10.10 9.50 -3.21
N VAL A 82 -9.17 9.28 -2.28
CA VAL A 82 -7.78 8.92 -2.61
C VAL A 82 -7.63 7.53 -3.19
N ILE A 83 -8.62 6.67 -2.97
CA ILE A 83 -8.83 5.39 -3.62
C ILE A 83 -10.23 5.42 -4.24
N ALA A 84 -10.34 5.09 -5.53
CA ALA A 84 -11.61 5.17 -6.26
C ALA A 84 -11.76 4.03 -7.26
N LEU A 85 -13.01 3.82 -7.74
CA LEU A 85 -13.26 2.94 -8.87
C LEU A 85 -12.51 3.44 -10.12
N ILE A 86 -12.11 2.50 -10.98
CA ILE A 86 -11.59 2.81 -12.31
C ILE A 86 -12.77 3.24 -13.20
N THR A 87 -13.40 4.36 -12.89
CA THR A 87 -14.54 4.89 -13.66
C THR A 87 -14.17 6.10 -14.50
N GLU A 88 -13.03 6.73 -14.23
CA GLU A 88 -12.56 7.88 -14.97
C GLU A 88 -11.13 7.65 -15.45
N TRP A 89 -10.98 7.30 -16.71
CA TRP A 89 -9.70 7.28 -17.40
C TRP A 89 -9.55 8.58 -18.19
N THR A 90 -8.51 9.32 -17.89
CA THR A 90 -8.04 10.28 -18.88
C THR A 90 -7.24 9.48 -19.90
N SER A 91 -7.80 9.23 -21.09
CA SER A 91 -7.02 8.67 -22.18
C SER A 91 -5.84 9.62 -22.51
N ALA A 92 -4.80 9.13 -23.15
CA ALA A 92 -3.68 9.96 -23.62
C ALA A 92 -4.14 11.10 -24.55
N SER A 93 -5.40 11.10 -25.01
CA SER A 93 -6.09 12.13 -25.79
C SER A 93 -6.88 13.14 -24.95
N GLY A 94 -6.93 13.00 -23.63
CA GLY A 94 -7.67 13.90 -22.73
C GLY A 94 -9.17 13.62 -22.66
N GLU A 95 -9.68 12.57 -23.29
CA GLU A 95 -11.08 12.15 -23.16
C GLU A 95 -11.28 11.34 -21.87
N VAL A 96 -12.17 11.82 -21.02
CA VAL A 96 -12.63 11.10 -19.82
C VAL A 96 -13.62 10.03 -20.27
N GLN A 97 -13.22 8.78 -20.29
CA GLN A 97 -14.15 7.67 -20.43
C GLN A 97 -14.87 7.46 -19.09
N ARG A 98 -16.03 8.09 -18.91
CA ARG A 98 -16.97 7.74 -17.85
C ARG A 98 -17.54 6.36 -18.15
N ARG A 99 -17.16 5.37 -17.36
CA ARG A 99 -17.95 4.15 -17.23
C ARG A 99 -18.94 4.36 -16.11
N ASP A 100 -20.22 4.40 -16.43
CA ASP A 100 -21.29 4.59 -15.47
C ASP A 100 -21.24 3.52 -14.37
N GLU A 101 -21.53 3.92 -13.12
CA GLU A 101 -21.59 3.04 -11.95
C GLU A 101 -22.56 1.85 -12.11
N GLU A 102 -23.48 1.93 -13.07
CA GLU A 102 -24.46 0.89 -13.42
C GLU A 102 -23.96 -0.08 -14.49
N SER A 103 -22.87 0.24 -15.21
CA SER A 103 -22.30 -0.68 -16.17
C SER A 103 -21.60 -1.81 -15.44
N ASP A 104 -22.06 -3.00 -15.69
CA ASP A 104 -21.60 -4.33 -15.24
C ASP A 104 -20.35 -4.32 -14.35
N LEU A 105 -20.55 -4.32 -13.02
CA LEU A 105 -19.47 -4.34 -12.02
C LEU A 105 -18.44 -5.47 -12.25
N GLY A 106 -18.81 -6.50 -13.03
CA GLY A 106 -17.89 -7.55 -13.47
C GLY A 106 -16.79 -7.06 -14.41
N GLY A 107 -17.10 -6.11 -15.31
CA GLY A 107 -16.17 -5.59 -16.33
C GLY A 107 -15.11 -4.61 -15.83
N THR A 108 -15.20 -4.11 -14.59
CA THR A 108 -14.23 -3.17 -14.00
C THR A 108 -13.15 -3.84 -13.17
N MET A 109 -13.25 -5.15 -12.93
CA MET A 109 -12.27 -5.88 -12.12
C MET A 109 -10.96 -6.07 -12.90
N ARG A 110 -9.86 -5.61 -12.34
CA ARG A 110 -8.53 -6.03 -12.79
C ARG A 110 -8.27 -7.43 -12.24
N LEU A 111 -8.11 -8.36 -13.16
CA LEU A 111 -7.96 -9.78 -12.84
C LEU A 111 -6.81 -10.39 -13.62
N GLY A 112 -6.01 -11.25 -12.97
CA GLY A 112 -4.94 -12.00 -13.61
C GLY A 112 -3.59 -11.29 -13.57
N ALA A 113 -2.62 -11.85 -14.31
CA ALA A 113 -1.24 -11.40 -14.30
C ALA A 113 -1.05 -10.18 -15.23
N GLN A 114 -0.51 -9.10 -14.68
CA GLN A 114 -0.22 -7.86 -15.40
C GLN A 114 1.20 -7.40 -15.11
N GLU A 115 1.78 -6.65 -16.04
CA GLU A 115 3.13 -6.10 -15.90
C GLU A 115 3.12 -4.81 -15.10
N CYS A 116 4.12 -4.68 -14.23
CA CYS A 116 4.38 -3.50 -13.43
C CYS A 116 5.81 -3.03 -13.67
N ARG A 117 5.99 -1.78 -14.06
CA ARG A 117 7.29 -1.12 -14.20
C ARG A 117 7.72 -0.54 -12.86
N LEU A 118 8.88 -0.97 -12.37
CA LEU A 118 9.45 -0.54 -11.10
C LEU A 118 10.30 0.73 -11.27
N LYS A 119 10.21 1.64 -10.32
CA LYS A 119 10.98 2.87 -10.30
C LYS A 119 12.45 2.59 -10.00
N ALA A 120 13.36 3.11 -10.82
CA ALA A 120 14.78 3.03 -10.54
C ALA A 120 15.12 3.67 -9.17
N GLY A 121 15.92 2.97 -8.36
CA GLY A 121 16.30 3.43 -7.01
C GLY A 121 15.23 3.21 -5.93
N SER A 122 14.08 2.62 -6.24
CA SER A 122 13.06 2.24 -5.26
C SER A 122 13.44 0.99 -4.48
N LEU A 123 12.86 0.83 -3.29
CA LEU A 123 12.97 -0.40 -2.51
C LEU A 123 12.41 -1.59 -3.29
N ALA A 124 11.24 -1.40 -3.92
CA ALA A 124 10.63 -2.41 -4.77
C ALA A 124 11.61 -2.91 -5.84
N ARG A 125 12.27 -1.99 -6.59
CA ARG A 125 13.24 -2.35 -7.62
C ARG A 125 14.44 -3.12 -7.07
N ALA A 126 14.92 -2.72 -5.89
CA ALA A 126 16.02 -3.40 -5.21
C ALA A 126 15.65 -4.83 -4.79
N LEU A 127 14.43 -5.06 -4.30
CA LEU A 127 13.95 -6.37 -3.88
C LEU A 127 13.77 -7.35 -5.05
N TYR A 128 13.18 -6.89 -6.16
CA TYR A 128 12.96 -7.73 -7.33
C TYR A 128 14.22 -7.94 -8.19
N GLY A 129 15.16 -7.00 -8.18
CA GLY A 129 16.36 -7.05 -9.01
C GLY A 129 16.12 -6.84 -10.51
N GLN A 130 14.94 -6.37 -10.93
CA GLN A 130 14.56 -6.20 -12.36
C GLN A 130 13.65 -4.97 -12.52
N ASP A 131 13.54 -4.43 -13.75
CA ASP A 131 12.80 -3.19 -14.04
C ASP A 131 11.31 -3.40 -14.23
N VAL A 132 10.93 -4.58 -14.72
CA VAL A 132 9.54 -4.97 -14.99
C VAL A 132 9.25 -6.30 -14.33
N VAL A 133 8.14 -6.36 -13.62
CA VAL A 133 7.66 -7.58 -12.95
C VAL A 133 6.25 -7.91 -13.43
N ARG A 134 5.86 -9.16 -13.31
CA ARG A 134 4.53 -9.63 -13.70
C ARG A 134 3.82 -10.22 -12.49
N GLU A 135 2.79 -9.53 -12.01
CA GLU A 135 2.09 -9.86 -10.78
C GLU A 135 0.58 -10.02 -10.99
N ARG A 136 -0.07 -10.77 -10.11
CA ARG A 136 -1.49 -11.10 -10.23
C ARG A 136 -2.37 -10.11 -9.47
N HIS A 137 -3.39 -9.61 -10.14
CA HIS A 137 -4.38 -8.66 -9.64
C HIS A 137 -5.74 -9.31 -9.42
N ARG A 138 -6.47 -8.78 -8.42
CA ARG A 138 -7.88 -9.09 -8.16
C ARG A 138 -8.50 -7.94 -7.35
N HIS A 139 -8.77 -6.82 -8.01
CA HIS A 139 -9.36 -5.64 -7.37
C HIS A 139 -10.10 -4.77 -8.37
N ARG A 140 -10.92 -3.84 -7.86
CA ARG A 140 -11.69 -2.86 -8.65
C ARG A 140 -11.25 -1.43 -8.39
N TYR A 141 -10.85 -1.15 -7.14
CA TYR A 141 -10.48 0.18 -6.68
C TYR A 141 -8.98 0.39 -6.83
N GLU A 142 -8.61 1.61 -7.18
CA GLU A 142 -7.25 2.00 -7.52
C GLU A 142 -6.87 3.30 -6.81
N PHE A 143 -5.59 3.54 -6.68
CA PHE A 143 -5.04 4.83 -6.27
C PHE A 143 -5.53 5.92 -7.23
N ASN A 144 -6.11 7.01 -6.69
CA ASN A 144 -6.59 8.13 -7.48
C ASN A 144 -5.44 9.07 -7.84
N ASN A 145 -5.08 9.11 -9.13
CA ASN A 145 -3.97 9.89 -9.65
C ASN A 145 -4.09 11.42 -9.44
N LEU A 146 -5.27 11.96 -9.14
CA LEU A 146 -5.43 13.37 -8.78
C LEU A 146 -4.62 13.75 -7.53
N TYR A 147 -4.34 12.79 -6.65
CA TYR A 147 -3.58 13.01 -5.41
C TYR A 147 -2.10 12.66 -5.56
N ARG A 148 -1.70 12.05 -6.66
CA ARG A 148 -0.36 11.49 -6.86
C ARG A 148 0.74 12.53 -6.65
N GLN A 149 0.69 13.65 -7.36
CA GLN A 149 1.72 14.69 -7.26
C GLN A 149 1.85 15.23 -5.85
N LYS A 150 0.71 15.51 -5.19
CA LYS A 150 0.69 15.97 -3.78
C LYS A 150 1.38 14.99 -2.84
N PHE A 151 1.18 13.69 -3.05
CA PHE A 151 1.77 12.67 -2.18
C PHE A 151 3.27 12.48 -2.46
N GLU A 152 3.68 12.54 -3.73
CA GLU A 152 5.11 12.51 -4.11
C GLU A 152 5.85 13.73 -3.54
N ASP A 153 5.28 14.93 -3.57
CA ASP A 153 5.84 16.15 -2.97
C ASP A 153 6.01 16.05 -1.45
N LEU A 154 5.18 15.24 -0.78
CA LEU A 154 5.23 14.96 0.65
C LEU A 154 6.07 13.73 1.01
N GLY A 155 6.75 13.14 0.03
CA GLY A 155 7.72 12.09 0.23
C GLY A 155 7.22 10.66 0.07
N LEU A 156 5.96 10.44 -0.36
CA LEU A 156 5.54 9.10 -0.80
C LEU A 156 6.22 8.75 -2.12
N VAL A 157 6.84 7.60 -2.18
CA VAL A 157 7.46 7.11 -3.42
C VAL A 157 6.50 6.20 -4.16
N ILE A 158 6.22 6.50 -5.42
CA ILE A 158 5.55 5.58 -6.32
C ILE A 158 6.59 4.57 -6.81
N GLY A 159 6.65 3.42 -6.16
CA GLY A 159 7.65 2.37 -6.41
C GLY A 159 7.40 1.54 -7.65
N GLY A 160 6.13 1.47 -8.10
CA GLY A 160 5.73 0.74 -9.30
C GLY A 160 4.48 1.30 -9.96
N LYS A 161 4.39 1.15 -11.29
CA LYS A 161 3.26 1.59 -12.12
C LYS A 161 2.94 0.57 -13.20
N SER A 162 1.71 0.63 -13.72
CA SER A 162 1.34 -0.07 -14.96
C SER A 162 2.21 0.38 -16.14
N MET A 163 2.27 -0.43 -17.20
CA MET A 163 3.14 -0.17 -18.37
C MET A 163 2.76 1.10 -19.13
N ASP A 164 1.52 1.53 -19.04
CA ASP A 164 0.99 2.79 -19.60
C ASP A 164 1.16 4.01 -18.67
N ASP A 165 1.77 3.81 -17.48
CA ASP A 165 1.96 4.81 -16.41
C ASP A 165 0.65 5.36 -15.79
N LEU A 166 -0.50 4.78 -16.11
CA LEU A 166 -1.80 5.26 -15.64
C LEU A 166 -2.16 4.79 -14.23
N LEU A 167 -1.63 3.64 -13.78
CA LEU A 167 -1.97 3.06 -12.48
C LEU A 167 -0.77 3.00 -11.56
N VAL A 168 -1.02 3.32 -10.29
CA VAL A 168 -0.06 3.14 -9.21
C VAL A 168 -0.18 1.71 -8.69
N GLU A 169 0.88 0.94 -8.85
CA GLU A 169 0.94 -0.47 -8.46
C GLU A 169 1.64 -0.70 -7.14
N MET A 170 2.56 0.19 -6.76
CA MET A 170 3.30 0.11 -5.51
C MET A 170 3.58 1.49 -4.95
N VAL A 171 3.48 1.60 -3.63
CA VAL A 171 3.88 2.78 -2.86
C VAL A 171 4.86 2.38 -1.76
N GLU A 172 5.79 3.28 -1.44
CA GLU A 172 6.78 3.05 -0.40
C GLU A 172 7.22 4.35 0.26
N LEU A 173 7.79 4.28 1.45
CA LEU A 173 8.51 5.38 2.06
C LEU A 173 10.01 5.20 1.83
N PRO A 174 10.76 6.30 1.63
CA PRO A 174 12.22 6.25 1.50
C PRO A 174 12.87 5.59 2.72
N LEU A 175 13.92 4.78 2.50
CA LEU A 175 14.65 4.09 3.58
C LEU A 175 15.26 5.07 4.61
N GLN A 176 15.51 6.31 4.23
CA GLN A 176 15.96 7.37 5.13
C GLN A 176 14.89 7.78 6.14
N GLN A 177 13.60 7.65 5.76
CA GLN A 177 12.46 8.00 6.61
C GLN A 177 11.94 6.80 7.39
N HIS A 178 11.90 5.62 6.76
CA HIS A 178 11.35 4.42 7.37
C HIS A 178 12.19 3.18 7.00
N PRO A 179 12.50 2.27 7.94
CA PRO A 179 13.37 1.12 7.69
C PRO A 179 12.81 0.17 6.63
N TRP A 180 11.50 0.01 6.54
CA TRP A 180 10.83 -0.76 5.50
C TRP A 180 9.32 -0.49 5.51
N PHE A 181 8.83 0.34 4.60
CA PHE A 181 7.40 0.61 4.42
C PHE A 181 7.08 0.48 2.94
N LEU A 182 6.37 -0.58 2.58
CA LEU A 182 6.04 -0.89 1.20
C LEU A 182 4.63 -1.45 1.12
N ALA A 183 3.90 -1.06 0.09
CA ALA A 183 2.61 -1.65 -0.21
C ALA A 183 2.42 -1.84 -1.72
N CYS A 184 1.69 -2.88 -2.11
CA CYS A 184 1.42 -3.23 -3.50
C CYS A 184 -0.08 -3.45 -3.74
N GLN A 185 -0.54 -3.13 -4.96
CA GLN A 185 -1.93 -3.30 -5.38
C GLN A 185 -2.24 -4.75 -5.77
N PHE A 186 -1.25 -5.46 -6.26
CA PHE A 186 -1.35 -6.87 -6.66
C PHE A 186 -1.20 -7.82 -5.44
N HIS A 187 -1.32 -9.12 -5.71
CA HIS A 187 -1.33 -10.19 -4.71
C HIS A 187 -0.09 -11.10 -4.85
N PRO A 188 1.04 -10.77 -4.19
CA PRO A 188 2.26 -11.58 -4.25
C PRO A 188 2.09 -12.99 -3.68
N GLU A 189 1.09 -13.21 -2.81
CA GLU A 189 0.75 -14.51 -2.27
C GLU A 189 0.32 -15.53 -3.33
N PHE A 190 -0.17 -15.07 -4.49
CA PHE A 190 -0.57 -15.97 -5.58
C PHE A 190 0.60 -16.55 -6.37
N THR A 191 1.79 -15.98 -6.24
CA THR A 191 3.01 -16.44 -6.92
C THR A 191 4.07 -16.93 -5.95
N SER A 192 3.86 -16.77 -4.63
CA SER A 192 4.76 -17.27 -3.60
C SER A 192 4.57 -18.77 -3.36
N THR A 193 5.67 -19.49 -3.22
CA THR A 193 5.66 -20.92 -2.88
C THR A 193 6.62 -21.22 -1.74
N PRO A 194 6.45 -22.34 -0.99
CA PRO A 194 7.40 -22.72 0.07
C PRO A 194 8.85 -22.91 -0.39
N ARG A 195 9.06 -23.26 -1.67
CA ARG A 195 10.40 -23.48 -2.25
C ARG A 195 10.98 -22.20 -2.86
N ASN A 196 10.13 -21.36 -3.41
CA ASN A 196 10.51 -20.10 -4.06
C ASN A 196 9.69 -18.99 -3.41
N GLY A 197 10.22 -18.42 -2.32
CA GLY A 197 9.61 -17.29 -1.63
C GLY A 197 9.55 -16.06 -2.54
N HIS A 198 8.46 -15.32 -2.44
CA HIS A 198 8.31 -14.08 -3.20
C HIS A 198 9.25 -12.98 -2.65
N PRO A 199 9.92 -12.18 -3.50
CA PRO A 199 10.89 -11.16 -3.07
C PRO A 199 10.35 -10.19 -2.01
N LEU A 200 9.10 -9.76 -2.13
CA LEU A 200 8.47 -8.84 -1.17
C LEU A 200 8.29 -9.49 0.21
N PHE A 201 7.87 -10.75 0.30
CA PHE A 201 7.78 -11.46 1.58
C PHE A 201 9.16 -11.70 2.20
N THR A 202 10.14 -12.09 1.38
CA THR A 202 11.52 -12.29 1.83
C THR A 202 12.09 -10.99 2.40
N GLY A 203 11.93 -9.87 1.70
CA GLY A 203 12.39 -8.55 2.14
C GLY A 203 11.69 -8.08 3.41
N PHE A 204 10.38 -8.28 3.51
CA PHE A 204 9.61 -7.94 4.71
C PHE A 204 10.07 -8.72 5.95
N VAL A 205 10.23 -10.04 5.83
CA VAL A 205 10.70 -10.89 6.93
C VAL A 205 12.12 -10.52 7.34
N GLN A 206 13.00 -10.22 6.38
CA GLN A 206 14.35 -9.75 6.66
C GLN A 206 14.32 -8.42 7.45
N ALA A 207 13.55 -7.45 7.00
CA ALA A 207 13.39 -6.16 7.68
C ALA A 207 12.84 -6.32 9.11
N ALA A 208 11.85 -7.20 9.29
CA ALA A 208 11.30 -7.50 10.62
C ALA A 208 12.35 -8.12 11.57
N ARG A 209 13.22 -9.01 11.07
CA ARG A 209 14.32 -9.59 11.84
C ARG A 209 15.36 -8.53 12.23
N GLU A 210 15.71 -7.64 11.33
CA GLU A 210 16.65 -6.54 11.59
C GLU A 210 16.06 -5.56 12.61
N TYR A 211 14.80 -5.19 12.47
CA TYR A 211 14.09 -4.36 13.45
C TYR A 211 14.08 -5.00 14.84
N LYS A 212 13.77 -6.29 14.94
CA LYS A 212 13.84 -7.05 16.20
C LYS A 212 15.22 -6.95 16.85
N ALA A 213 16.28 -7.16 16.09
CA ALA A 213 17.65 -7.13 16.60
C ALA A 213 17.99 -5.75 17.20
N VAL A 214 17.65 -4.66 16.50
CA VAL A 214 17.87 -3.29 16.97
C VAL A 214 17.04 -2.99 18.22
N ARG A 215 15.75 -3.35 18.22
CA ARG A 215 14.85 -3.15 19.36
C ARG A 215 15.33 -3.89 20.61
N THR A 216 15.80 -5.13 20.44
CA THR A 216 16.33 -5.94 21.56
C THR A 216 17.59 -5.32 22.13
N ALA A 217 18.54 -4.89 21.29
CA ALA A 217 19.76 -4.23 21.72
C ALA A 217 19.49 -2.93 22.50
N SER A 218 18.54 -2.11 22.00
CA SER A 218 18.14 -0.88 22.68
C SER A 218 17.52 -1.14 24.06
N ARG A 219 16.66 -2.17 24.19
CA ARG A 219 16.06 -2.55 25.48
C ARG A 219 17.12 -3.03 26.50
N LEU A 220 18.15 -3.75 26.07
CA LEU A 220 19.24 -4.19 26.93
C LEU A 220 20.10 -3.01 27.40
N ALA A 221 20.36 -2.03 26.53
CA ALA A 221 21.14 -0.84 26.86
C ALA A 221 20.43 0.10 27.85
N VAL A 222 19.09 0.12 27.89
CA VAL A 222 18.33 0.94 28.87
C VAL A 222 18.28 0.28 30.25
N ASN A 223 18.42 -1.04 30.33
CA ASN A 223 18.33 -1.80 31.56
C ASN A 223 19.73 -2.11 32.19
N ALA A 224 20.81 -1.64 31.57
CA ALA A 224 22.19 -1.75 32.06
C ALA A 224 22.69 -0.43 32.65
#